data_20952db9e0b22cc2e4798e61af758329
#
_entry.id   20952db9e0b22cc2e4798e61af758329
#
_cell.length_a   1.000
_cell.length_b   1.000
_cell.length_c   1.000
_cell.angle_alpha   90.00
_cell.angle_beta   90.00
_cell.angle_gamma   90.00
#
_symmetry.space_group_name_H-M   'P 1'
#
loop_
_entity.id
_entity.type
_entity.pdbx_description
1 polymer ?
#
loop_
_entity_poly.entity_id
_entity_poly.type
_entity_poly.pdbx_seq_one_letter_code
_entity_poly.pdbx_strand_id
1 'polypeptide(L)'
;MQTSVRVARAPRMTWRATRLAAGAALMLSPPASMSGQQMTRTLVAVLAHPDDETPVGPVLARYAREGMQVYLIIATNGGQGAGSGPRPDSIPRGEELARTRAEEARCAAEALGVHPPILLDFPDAKLGDYAADRMLLYRVSARIAEELQRLRPDALITWGPEGGVGHPDHRLVGDIVAQLVRAGAPGAPERVFYMYIPPEGLRAINPQRGEPPLMIPQTKYLTVHVPFAPADLEAAQRAMGCHRSQFTPEVLQRMLPLQARSWNGSVTLAPWIPGVGGTDLFR
;
A
#
# COMPACT_ATOMS: atom_id res chain seq x y z
N MET A 1 -40.75 51.54 -84.27
CA MET A 1 -39.60 52.36 -84.63
C MET A 1 -38.42 51.95 -83.82
N GLN A 2 -37.49 51.27 -84.46
CA GLN A 2 -36.27 50.76 -83.82
C GLN A 2 -35.16 51.76 -83.98
N THR A 3 -34.49 52.13 -82.93
CA THR A 3 -33.25 52.93 -82.98
C THR A 3 -32.15 52.12 -82.28
N SER A 4 -31.24 51.63 -83.11
CA SER A 4 -30.03 50.86 -82.64
C SER A 4 -28.93 51.87 -82.27
N VAL A 5 -28.35 51.73 -81.10
CA VAL A 5 -27.15 52.43 -80.65
C VAL A 5 -25.94 51.45 -80.68
N ARG A 6 -24.94 51.83 -81.51
CA ARG A 6 -23.64 51.11 -81.57
C ARG A 6 -22.77 51.55 -80.42
N VAL A 7 -22.26 50.61 -79.64
CA VAL A 7 -21.24 50.80 -78.61
C VAL A 7 -19.86 50.44 -79.15
N ALA A 8 -18.93 51.37 -79.05
CA ALA A 8 -17.53 51.23 -79.48
C ALA A 8 -16.73 50.27 -78.55
N ARG A 9 -15.89 49.46 -79.20
CA ARG A 9 -14.95 48.52 -78.46
C ARG A 9 -13.68 49.31 -78.04
N ALA A 10 -13.32 49.23 -76.76
CA ALA A 10 -12.05 49.65 -76.19
C ALA A 10 -10.97 48.57 -76.28
N PRO A 11 -9.67 48.93 -76.35
CA PRO A 11 -8.58 48.01 -76.58
C PRO A 11 -8.24 47.10 -75.36
N ARG A 12 -7.88 45.86 -75.60
CA ARG A 12 -7.44 44.87 -74.60
C ARG A 12 -5.99 45.18 -74.20
N MET A 13 -5.80 45.55 -72.96
CA MET A 13 -4.49 45.64 -72.31
C MET A 13 -4.15 44.31 -71.66
N THR A 14 -3.09 43.62 -72.14
CA THR A 14 -2.60 42.35 -71.63
C THR A 14 -1.65 42.59 -70.50
N TRP A 15 -2.06 42.22 -69.24
CA TRP A 15 -1.17 42.19 -68.12
C TRP A 15 -0.56 40.83 -67.98
N ARG A 16 0.78 40.74 -68.06
CA ARG A 16 1.52 39.54 -67.72
C ARG A 16 1.58 39.46 -66.17
N ALA A 17 0.89 38.50 -65.58
CA ALA A 17 0.96 38.22 -64.16
C ALA A 17 2.16 37.29 -63.90
N THR A 18 3.18 37.84 -63.27
CA THR A 18 4.29 37.06 -62.69
C THR A 18 3.79 36.40 -61.44
N ARG A 19 3.64 35.09 -61.46
CA ARG A 19 3.29 34.29 -60.26
C ARG A 19 4.56 34.07 -59.40
N LEU A 20 4.67 34.78 -58.30
CA LEU A 20 5.55 34.45 -57.21
C LEU A 20 4.85 33.32 -56.42
N ALA A 21 5.40 32.10 -56.50
CA ALA A 21 5.00 30.97 -55.69
C ALA A 21 5.65 31.13 -54.28
N ALA A 22 4.91 31.69 -53.33
CA ALA A 22 5.26 31.60 -51.93
C ALA A 22 4.82 30.22 -51.41
N GLY A 23 5.80 29.27 -51.27
CA GLY A 23 5.57 28.01 -50.63
C GLY A 23 5.40 28.18 -49.12
N ALA A 24 4.16 28.21 -48.66
CA ALA A 24 3.87 28.05 -47.23
C ALA A 24 4.06 26.58 -46.85
N ALA A 25 5.20 26.25 -46.28
CA ALA A 25 5.41 24.94 -45.62
C ALA A 25 4.54 24.95 -44.36
N LEU A 26 3.38 24.30 -44.41
CA LEU A 26 2.64 23.93 -43.21
C LEU A 26 3.51 22.90 -42.44
N MET A 27 4.16 23.37 -41.39
CA MET A 27 4.73 22.51 -40.34
C MET A 27 3.55 21.81 -39.64
N LEU A 28 3.21 20.61 -40.04
CA LEU A 28 2.37 19.71 -39.27
C LEU A 28 3.15 19.34 -38.03
N SER A 29 2.89 20.05 -36.93
CA SER A 29 3.33 19.56 -35.59
C SER A 29 2.66 18.21 -35.37
N PRO A 30 3.44 17.17 -35.01
CA PRO A 30 2.84 15.91 -34.65
C PRO A 30 1.86 16.15 -33.47
N PRO A 31 0.70 15.48 -33.42
CA PRO A 31 -0.18 15.59 -32.30
C PRO A 31 0.61 15.21 -31.05
N ALA A 32 0.62 16.09 -30.04
CA ALA A 32 1.14 15.76 -28.73
C ALA A 32 0.47 14.44 -28.32
N SER A 33 1.27 13.39 -28.15
CA SER A 33 0.82 12.13 -27.60
C SER A 33 0.16 12.48 -26.28
N MET A 34 -1.17 12.39 -26.22
CA MET A 34 -1.89 12.37 -24.95
C MET A 34 -1.36 11.12 -24.25
N SER A 35 -0.33 11.27 -23.40
CA SER A 35 0.02 10.26 -22.43
C SER A 35 -1.27 10.05 -21.64
N GLY A 36 -1.92 8.91 -21.89
CA GLY A 36 -3.09 8.52 -21.13
C GLY A 36 -2.71 8.67 -19.67
N GLN A 37 -3.43 9.51 -18.94
CA GLN A 37 -3.22 9.75 -17.53
C GLN A 37 -3.43 8.39 -16.87
N GLN A 38 -2.33 7.66 -16.62
CA GLN A 38 -2.37 6.36 -15.99
C GLN A 38 -2.96 6.60 -14.61
N MET A 39 -4.21 6.17 -14.42
CA MET A 39 -4.91 6.31 -13.15
C MET A 39 -3.98 5.79 -12.06
N THR A 40 -3.56 6.68 -11.17
CA THR A 40 -2.66 6.32 -10.07
C THR A 40 -3.40 5.37 -9.14
N ARG A 41 -2.95 4.12 -9.06
CA ARG A 41 -3.56 3.09 -8.21
C ARG A 41 -3.24 3.33 -6.75
N THR A 42 -4.15 2.91 -5.89
CA THR A 42 -4.04 3.06 -4.44
C THR A 42 -3.96 1.68 -3.78
N LEU A 43 -2.91 1.48 -2.98
CA LEU A 43 -2.73 0.33 -2.08
C LEU A 43 -2.90 0.81 -0.64
N VAL A 44 -3.71 0.10 0.14
CA VAL A 44 -3.83 0.35 1.58
C VAL A 44 -3.43 -0.90 2.35
N ALA A 45 -2.56 -0.76 3.34
CA ALA A 45 -2.36 -1.79 4.36
C ALA A 45 -3.12 -1.40 5.62
N VAL A 46 -4.04 -2.27 6.08
CA VAL A 46 -4.77 -2.10 7.35
C VAL A 46 -4.15 -3.02 8.39
N LEU A 47 -3.54 -2.41 9.40
CA LEU A 47 -2.64 -3.03 10.37
C LEU A 47 -3.18 -2.83 11.78
N ALA A 48 -2.79 -3.68 12.71
CA ALA A 48 -3.19 -3.57 14.11
C ALA A 48 -2.25 -2.62 14.89
N HIS A 49 -0.93 -2.77 14.70
CA HIS A 49 0.07 -2.05 15.50
C HIS A 49 1.10 -1.31 14.62
N PRO A 50 1.77 -0.27 15.17
CA PRO A 50 2.99 0.25 14.57
C PRO A 50 4.07 -0.83 14.57
N ASP A 51 4.64 -1.19 13.43
CA ASP A 51 5.59 -2.25 13.08
C ASP A 51 5.00 -3.44 12.28
N ASP A 52 3.69 -3.55 12.20
CA ASP A 52 3.01 -4.63 11.44
C ASP A 52 3.27 -4.56 9.92
N GLU A 53 3.78 -3.46 9.38
CA GLU A 53 4.16 -3.36 7.97
C GLU A 53 5.41 -4.17 7.63
N THR A 54 6.20 -4.58 8.63
CA THR A 54 7.49 -5.25 8.42
C THR A 54 7.44 -6.52 7.58
N PRO A 55 6.42 -7.39 7.67
CA PRO A 55 6.35 -8.59 6.82
C PRO A 55 6.12 -8.30 5.34
N VAL A 56 5.60 -7.12 5.00
CA VAL A 56 5.25 -6.71 3.63
C VAL A 56 5.99 -5.47 3.15
N GLY A 57 6.94 -4.98 3.95
CA GLY A 57 7.71 -3.76 3.69
C GLY A 57 8.28 -3.65 2.27
N PRO A 58 8.92 -4.69 1.69
CA PRO A 58 9.44 -4.62 0.33
C PRO A 58 8.35 -4.39 -0.74
N VAL A 59 7.14 -4.93 -0.53
CA VAL A 59 6.00 -4.74 -1.44
C VAL A 59 5.47 -3.31 -1.37
N LEU A 60 5.35 -2.77 -0.15
CA LEU A 60 4.93 -1.38 0.06
C LEU A 60 5.92 -0.41 -0.60
N ALA A 61 7.24 -0.61 -0.37
CA ALA A 61 8.30 0.20 -0.97
C ALA A 61 8.31 0.09 -2.50
N ARG A 62 8.14 -1.12 -3.06
CA ARG A 62 8.05 -1.33 -4.50
C ARG A 62 6.93 -0.50 -5.11
N TYR A 63 5.72 -0.62 -4.61
CA TYR A 63 4.57 0.08 -5.18
C TYR A 63 4.67 1.60 -5.02
N ALA A 64 5.22 2.09 -3.90
CA ALA A 64 5.52 3.51 -3.72
C ALA A 64 6.55 4.00 -4.74
N ARG A 65 7.65 3.28 -4.95
CA ARG A 65 8.67 3.58 -5.95
C ARG A 65 8.12 3.54 -7.40
N GLU A 66 7.15 2.68 -7.67
CA GLU A 66 6.45 2.59 -8.95
C GLU A 66 5.39 3.71 -9.13
N GLY A 67 5.27 4.64 -8.17
CA GLY A 67 4.40 5.82 -8.26
C GLY A 67 2.96 5.59 -7.81
N MET A 68 2.67 4.49 -7.15
CA MET A 68 1.34 4.23 -6.57
C MET A 68 1.14 4.99 -5.27
N GLN A 69 -0.11 5.26 -4.91
CA GLN A 69 -0.47 5.83 -3.62
C GLN A 69 -0.54 4.70 -2.59
N VAL A 70 0.41 4.66 -1.67
CA VAL A 70 0.49 3.61 -0.65
C VAL A 70 0.24 4.20 0.73
N TYR A 71 -0.75 3.66 1.45
CA TYR A 71 -1.17 4.13 2.77
C TYR A 71 -1.12 3.01 3.80
N LEU A 72 -0.80 3.37 5.04
CA LEU A 72 -0.87 2.52 6.22
C LEU A 72 -2.00 3.04 7.13
N ILE A 73 -3.00 2.22 7.43
CA ILE A 73 -3.98 2.46 8.48
C ILE A 73 -3.58 1.57 9.66
N ILE A 74 -3.28 2.17 10.79
CA ILE A 74 -2.84 1.46 12.00
C ILE A 74 -3.91 1.63 13.08
N ALA A 75 -4.50 0.52 13.51
CA ALA A 75 -5.67 0.54 14.37
C ALA A 75 -5.34 0.96 15.81
N THR A 76 -4.28 0.41 16.41
CA THR A 76 -3.93 0.68 17.81
C THR A 76 -2.72 1.59 17.95
N ASN A 77 -2.56 2.18 19.14
CA ASN A 77 -1.43 3.04 19.44
C ASN A 77 -0.13 2.31 19.81
N GLY A 78 -0.19 0.98 19.94
CA GLY A 78 0.99 0.18 20.25
C GLY A 78 1.55 0.36 21.66
N GLY A 79 0.81 0.96 22.60
CA GLY A 79 1.30 1.32 23.93
C GLY A 79 1.60 0.14 24.86
N GLN A 80 1.22 -1.09 24.50
CA GLN A 80 1.49 -2.31 25.24
C GLN A 80 2.57 -3.19 24.61
N GLY A 81 3.13 -2.77 23.46
CA GLY A 81 4.14 -3.54 22.75
C GLY A 81 5.22 -4.09 23.67
N ALA A 82 5.54 -5.40 23.54
CA ALA A 82 6.53 -6.08 24.40
C ALA A 82 7.97 -5.96 23.88
N GLY A 83 8.13 -5.65 22.58
CA GLY A 83 9.43 -5.71 21.88
C GLY A 83 9.93 -7.14 21.67
N SER A 84 10.95 -7.29 20.83
CA SER A 84 11.56 -8.59 20.47
C SER A 84 12.90 -8.82 21.16
N GLY A 85 13.10 -8.28 22.36
CA GLY A 85 14.36 -8.42 23.14
C GLY A 85 14.24 -7.75 24.50
N PRO A 86 15.34 -7.74 25.29
CA PRO A 86 15.37 -6.95 26.49
C PRO A 86 15.09 -5.50 26.09
N ARG A 87 13.93 -4.99 26.51
CA ARG A 87 13.56 -3.60 26.27
C ARG A 87 14.54 -2.72 27.03
N PRO A 88 15.01 -1.61 26.45
CA PRO A 88 15.57 -0.56 27.27
C PRO A 88 14.52 -0.20 28.32
N ASP A 89 14.83 -0.37 29.62
CA ASP A 89 13.91 -0.08 30.74
C ASP A 89 13.47 1.40 30.78
N SER A 90 13.93 2.21 29.83
CA SER A 90 13.75 3.65 29.76
C SER A 90 12.41 4.12 29.19
N ILE A 91 11.63 3.26 28.51
CA ILE A 91 10.33 3.65 27.94
C ILE A 91 9.20 2.85 28.60
N PRO A 92 8.44 3.45 29.53
CA PRO A 92 7.32 2.77 30.18
C PRO A 92 6.20 2.48 29.18
N ARG A 93 5.48 1.39 29.40
CA ARG A 93 4.26 1.07 28.64
C ARG A 93 3.20 2.15 28.86
N GLY A 94 2.24 2.22 27.96
CA GLY A 94 1.16 3.19 27.99
C GLY A 94 1.40 4.35 27.01
N GLU A 95 1.01 5.53 27.40
CA GLU A 95 1.01 6.71 26.51
C GLU A 95 2.40 7.12 26.01
N GLU A 96 3.43 6.97 26.82
CA GLU A 96 4.80 7.33 26.42
C GLU A 96 5.30 6.40 25.32
N LEU A 97 5.09 5.08 25.47
CA LEU A 97 5.41 4.13 24.42
C LEU A 97 4.55 4.37 23.17
N ALA A 98 3.26 4.67 23.34
CA ALA A 98 2.37 4.98 22.22
C ALA A 98 2.87 6.17 21.39
N ARG A 99 3.30 7.27 22.06
CA ARG A 99 3.91 8.42 21.38
C ARG A 99 5.19 8.04 20.62
N THR A 100 6.08 7.30 21.30
CA THR A 100 7.32 6.81 20.66
C THR A 100 7.02 5.97 19.42
N ARG A 101 6.11 5.00 19.53
CA ARG A 101 5.75 4.13 18.38
C ARG A 101 5.04 4.87 17.26
N ALA A 102 4.30 5.93 17.55
CA ALA A 102 3.73 6.80 16.52
C ALA A 102 4.81 7.54 15.71
N GLU A 103 5.89 7.99 16.36
CA GLU A 103 7.05 8.59 15.68
C GLU A 103 7.83 7.55 14.89
N GLU A 104 8.04 6.36 15.43
CA GLU A 104 8.67 5.24 14.76
C GLU A 104 7.89 4.82 13.49
N ALA A 105 6.56 4.76 13.55
CA ALA A 105 5.72 4.48 12.38
C ALA A 105 5.83 5.55 11.30
N ARG A 106 5.95 6.84 11.67
CA ARG A 106 6.20 7.92 10.69
C ARG A 106 7.57 7.77 10.04
N CYS A 107 8.61 7.47 10.83
CA CYS A 107 9.94 7.17 10.31
C CYS A 107 9.91 5.97 9.33
N ALA A 108 9.20 4.90 9.68
CA ALA A 108 9.08 3.71 8.85
C ALA A 108 8.35 4.03 7.53
N ALA A 109 7.27 4.79 7.58
CA ALA A 109 6.55 5.22 6.37
C ALA A 109 7.44 6.08 5.44
N GLU A 110 8.22 7.01 5.99
CA GLU A 110 9.19 7.80 5.23
C GLU A 110 10.26 6.90 4.59
N ALA A 111 10.81 5.95 5.35
CA ALA A 111 11.83 5.02 4.84
C ALA A 111 11.31 4.12 3.71
N LEU A 112 10.02 3.75 3.73
CA LEU A 112 9.34 3.00 2.67
C LEU A 112 8.95 3.87 1.47
N GLY A 113 8.94 5.20 1.62
CA GLY A 113 8.45 6.12 0.60
C GLY A 113 6.92 6.13 0.47
N VAL A 114 6.20 5.70 1.50
CA VAL A 114 4.73 5.69 1.54
C VAL A 114 4.18 6.94 2.22
N HIS A 115 2.87 7.16 2.13
CA HIS A 115 2.24 8.28 2.83
C HIS A 115 2.39 8.17 4.35
N PRO A 116 2.36 9.31 5.09
CA PRO A 116 2.35 9.28 6.54
C PRO A 116 1.25 8.35 7.07
N PRO A 117 1.51 7.55 8.12
CA PRO A 117 0.56 6.57 8.60
C PRO A 117 -0.69 7.25 9.20
N ILE A 118 -1.84 6.62 8.97
CA ILE A 118 -3.13 7.01 9.55
C ILE A 118 -3.28 6.22 10.85
N LEU A 119 -3.07 6.90 11.96
CA LEU A 119 -3.14 6.30 13.30
C LEU A 119 -4.57 6.46 13.84
N LEU A 120 -5.27 5.35 14.10
CA LEU A 120 -6.63 5.37 14.64
C LEU A 120 -6.66 5.46 16.18
N ASP A 121 -5.51 5.22 16.81
CA ASP A 121 -5.24 5.44 18.24
C ASP A 121 -6.12 4.66 19.22
N PHE A 122 -6.62 3.47 18.80
CA PHE A 122 -7.29 2.57 19.73
C PHE A 122 -6.28 1.98 20.75
N PRO A 123 -6.74 1.64 21.98
CA PRO A 123 -5.86 1.01 22.96
C PRO A 123 -5.28 -0.31 22.48
N ASP A 124 -3.96 -0.46 22.60
CA ASP A 124 -3.20 -1.66 22.24
C ASP A 124 -3.53 -2.85 23.18
N ALA A 125 -3.52 -4.06 22.64
CA ALA A 125 -3.87 -5.32 23.31
C ALA A 125 -5.31 -5.33 23.88
N LYS A 126 -6.19 -4.48 23.36
CA LYS A 126 -7.56 -4.31 23.84
C LYS A 126 -8.64 -4.57 22.79
N LEU A 127 -8.29 -4.78 21.53
CA LEU A 127 -9.30 -5.02 20.52
C LEU A 127 -10.04 -6.35 20.74
N GLY A 128 -9.39 -7.34 21.35
CA GLY A 128 -10.02 -8.59 21.77
C GLY A 128 -11.11 -8.44 22.83
N ASP A 129 -11.15 -7.31 23.55
CA ASP A 129 -12.16 -7.01 24.58
C ASP A 129 -13.55 -6.72 23.95
N TYR A 130 -13.70 -6.73 22.61
CA TYR A 130 -14.97 -6.51 21.92
C TYR A 130 -16.07 -7.51 22.33
N ALA A 131 -15.72 -8.66 22.86
CA ALA A 131 -16.66 -9.63 23.40
C ALA A 131 -17.42 -9.07 24.63
N ALA A 132 -16.74 -8.22 25.42
CA ALA A 132 -17.32 -7.53 26.57
C ALA A 132 -17.85 -6.13 26.19
N ASP A 133 -17.20 -5.44 25.26
CA ASP A 133 -17.62 -4.13 24.74
C ASP A 133 -17.92 -4.20 23.24
N ARG A 134 -19.16 -4.54 22.89
CA ARG A 134 -19.59 -4.58 21.48
C ARG A 134 -19.44 -3.25 20.76
N MET A 135 -19.51 -2.12 21.47
CA MET A 135 -19.32 -0.81 20.87
C MET A 135 -17.87 -0.56 20.42
N LEU A 136 -16.90 -1.24 21.02
CA LEU A 136 -15.51 -1.20 20.56
C LEU A 136 -15.42 -1.73 19.11
N LEU A 137 -16.01 -2.90 18.82
CA LEU A 137 -16.05 -3.44 17.46
C LEU A 137 -16.63 -2.44 16.45
N TYR A 138 -17.77 -1.85 16.78
CA TYR A 138 -18.40 -0.86 15.90
C TYR A 138 -17.55 0.39 15.70
N ARG A 139 -16.90 0.90 16.75
CA ARG A 139 -16.02 2.07 16.66
C ARG A 139 -14.81 1.80 15.75
N VAL A 140 -14.15 0.66 15.93
CA VAL A 140 -13.00 0.27 15.10
C VAL A 140 -13.43 0.08 13.65
N SER A 141 -14.55 -0.64 13.42
CA SER A 141 -15.09 -0.86 12.08
C SER A 141 -15.47 0.44 11.38
N ALA A 142 -16.12 1.37 12.08
CA ALA A 142 -16.51 2.66 11.54
C ALA A 142 -15.29 3.50 11.13
N ARG A 143 -14.25 3.55 11.97
CA ARG A 143 -13.03 4.30 11.67
C ARG A 143 -12.27 3.73 10.47
N ILE A 144 -12.15 2.40 10.36
CA ILE A 144 -11.56 1.76 9.18
C ILE A 144 -12.40 2.04 7.93
N ALA A 145 -13.74 1.92 8.02
CA ALA A 145 -14.64 2.18 6.90
C ALA A 145 -14.55 3.62 6.39
N GLU A 146 -14.47 4.61 7.29
CA GLU A 146 -14.27 6.03 6.92
C GLU A 146 -13.00 6.22 6.09
N GLU A 147 -11.89 5.61 6.49
CA GLU A 147 -10.63 5.73 5.77
C GLU A 147 -10.68 4.98 4.42
N LEU A 148 -11.31 3.80 4.34
CA LEU A 148 -11.50 3.10 3.07
C LEU A 148 -12.38 3.91 2.11
N GLN A 149 -13.46 4.54 2.62
CA GLN A 149 -14.32 5.40 1.81
C GLN A 149 -13.55 6.63 1.27
N ARG A 150 -12.66 7.20 2.06
CA ARG A 150 -11.83 8.35 1.68
C ARG A 150 -10.75 7.99 0.66
N LEU A 151 -10.04 6.88 0.90
CA LEU A 151 -8.88 6.47 0.10
C LEU A 151 -9.26 5.70 -1.16
N ARG A 152 -10.38 4.97 -1.15
CA ARG A 152 -10.87 4.12 -2.25
C ARG A 152 -9.77 3.24 -2.85
N PRO A 153 -9.14 2.36 -2.05
CA PRO A 153 -8.05 1.54 -2.54
C PRO A 153 -8.48 0.60 -3.68
N ASP A 154 -7.55 0.35 -4.61
CA ASP A 154 -7.70 -0.69 -5.65
C ASP A 154 -7.34 -2.07 -5.12
N ALA A 155 -6.46 -2.11 -4.10
CA ALA A 155 -6.04 -3.33 -3.42
C ALA A 155 -5.77 -3.05 -1.94
N LEU A 156 -5.92 -4.09 -1.11
CA LEU A 156 -5.76 -4.00 0.33
C LEU A 156 -4.92 -5.17 0.85
N ILE A 157 -4.02 -4.88 1.78
CA ILE A 157 -3.27 -5.89 2.55
C ILE A 157 -3.72 -5.80 4.01
N THR A 158 -3.93 -6.93 4.67
CA THR A 158 -4.24 -7.00 6.09
C THR A 158 -3.79 -8.35 6.69
N TRP A 159 -4.08 -8.58 7.97
CA TRP A 159 -3.84 -9.84 8.64
C TRP A 159 -4.84 -10.92 8.22
N GLY A 160 -4.36 -12.15 8.08
CA GLY A 160 -5.21 -13.32 7.89
C GLY A 160 -5.90 -13.78 9.21
N PRO A 161 -6.81 -14.77 9.13
CA PRO A 161 -7.54 -15.29 10.28
C PRO A 161 -6.62 -15.91 11.35
N GLU A 162 -5.40 -16.32 10.98
CA GLU A 162 -4.38 -16.79 11.91
C GLU A 162 -3.79 -15.66 12.77
N GLY A 163 -3.93 -14.38 12.34
CA GLY A 163 -3.39 -13.23 13.04
C GLY A 163 -1.86 -13.21 13.12
N GLY A 164 -1.17 -13.73 12.10
CA GLY A 164 0.29 -13.86 12.06
C GLY A 164 0.83 -14.75 13.16
N VAL A 165 0.97 -14.22 14.37
CA VAL A 165 1.43 -14.95 15.57
C VAL A 165 0.27 -15.34 16.51
N GLY A 166 -0.96 -15.32 16.03
CA GLY A 166 -2.16 -15.58 16.84
C GLY A 166 -2.60 -14.37 17.67
N HIS A 167 -2.14 -13.15 17.34
CA HIS A 167 -2.45 -11.98 18.11
C HIS A 167 -3.94 -11.60 17.97
N PRO A 168 -4.70 -11.38 19.07
CA PRO A 168 -6.13 -11.07 18.99
C PRO A 168 -6.43 -9.80 18.19
N ASP A 169 -5.63 -8.74 18.34
CA ASP A 169 -5.82 -7.48 17.62
C ASP A 169 -5.59 -7.66 16.11
N HIS A 170 -4.59 -8.45 15.69
CA HIS A 170 -4.38 -8.78 14.27
C HIS A 170 -5.60 -9.50 13.69
N ARG A 171 -6.12 -10.49 14.39
CA ARG A 171 -7.29 -11.26 13.97
C ARG A 171 -8.50 -10.38 13.82
N LEU A 172 -8.76 -9.50 14.80
CA LEU A 172 -9.91 -8.60 14.75
C LEU A 172 -9.81 -7.61 13.60
N VAL A 173 -8.64 -7.00 13.38
CA VAL A 173 -8.44 -6.07 12.25
C VAL A 173 -8.66 -6.77 10.91
N GLY A 174 -8.12 -7.98 10.73
CA GLY A 174 -8.35 -8.79 9.54
C GLY A 174 -9.82 -9.15 9.33
N ASP A 175 -10.51 -9.56 10.40
CA ASP A 175 -11.94 -9.89 10.38
C ASP A 175 -12.80 -8.67 10.03
N ILE A 176 -12.51 -7.50 10.60
CA ILE A 176 -13.21 -6.24 10.27
C ILE A 176 -13.05 -5.91 8.78
N VAL A 177 -11.83 -5.99 8.25
CA VAL A 177 -11.58 -5.73 6.83
C VAL A 177 -12.38 -6.70 5.96
N ALA A 178 -12.31 -8.00 6.25
CA ALA A 178 -13.07 -9.01 5.52
C ALA A 178 -14.59 -8.74 5.59
N GLN A 179 -15.11 -8.34 6.75
CA GLN A 179 -16.51 -7.98 6.94
C GLN A 179 -16.90 -6.76 6.10
N LEU A 180 -16.11 -5.68 6.13
CA LEU A 180 -16.37 -4.45 5.37
C LEU A 180 -16.39 -4.71 3.87
N VAL A 181 -15.45 -5.49 3.36
CA VAL A 181 -15.39 -5.89 1.95
C VAL A 181 -16.61 -6.72 1.57
N ARG A 182 -16.96 -7.73 2.36
CA ARG A 182 -18.15 -8.58 2.11
C ARG A 182 -19.47 -7.82 2.18
N ALA A 183 -19.55 -6.81 3.03
CA ALA A 183 -20.71 -5.95 3.15
C ALA A 183 -20.83 -4.93 2.01
N GLY A 184 -19.84 -4.84 1.12
CA GLY A 184 -19.78 -3.81 0.08
C GLY A 184 -19.67 -2.40 0.66
N ALA A 185 -18.91 -2.24 1.74
CA ALA A 185 -18.71 -0.93 2.37
C ALA A 185 -18.16 0.08 1.34
N PRO A 186 -18.63 1.34 1.35
CA PRO A 186 -18.17 2.33 0.39
C PRO A 186 -16.64 2.47 0.39
N GLY A 187 -16.03 2.32 -0.79
CA GLY A 187 -14.58 2.40 -0.97
C GLY A 187 -13.81 1.13 -0.63
N ALA A 188 -14.44 0.09 -0.12
CA ALA A 188 -13.76 -1.19 0.09
C ALA A 188 -13.46 -1.87 -1.25
N PRO A 189 -12.22 -2.36 -1.49
CA PRO A 189 -11.85 -3.00 -2.74
C PRO A 189 -12.26 -4.48 -2.76
N GLU A 190 -12.37 -5.05 -3.96
CA GLU A 190 -12.55 -6.50 -4.11
C GLU A 190 -11.25 -7.28 -3.92
N ARG A 191 -10.10 -6.63 -4.09
CA ARG A 191 -8.77 -7.23 -4.01
C ARG A 191 -8.20 -7.09 -2.61
N VAL A 192 -8.28 -8.16 -1.83
CA VAL A 192 -7.76 -8.24 -0.47
C VAL A 192 -6.75 -9.37 -0.38
N PHE A 193 -5.63 -9.09 0.27
CA PHE A 193 -4.54 -10.02 0.46
C PHE A 193 -4.16 -10.09 1.94
N TYR A 194 -4.02 -11.31 2.42
CA TYR A 194 -3.54 -11.56 3.78
C TYR A 194 -2.03 -11.68 3.77
N MET A 195 -1.39 -10.93 4.65
CA MET A 195 0.05 -11.05 4.84
C MET A 195 0.39 -12.36 5.56
N TYR A 196 1.57 -12.86 5.25
CA TYR A 196 2.09 -14.12 5.77
C TYR A 196 3.47 -13.89 6.36
N ILE A 197 3.70 -14.44 7.55
CA ILE A 197 5.03 -14.47 8.16
C ILE A 197 5.57 -15.90 8.00
N PRO A 198 6.64 -16.09 7.20
CA PRO A 198 7.27 -17.41 7.08
C PRO A 198 7.74 -17.96 8.42
N PRO A 199 7.77 -19.28 8.61
CA PRO A 199 8.23 -19.92 9.86
C PRO A 199 9.62 -19.47 10.31
N GLU A 200 10.52 -19.22 9.37
CA GLU A 200 11.87 -18.70 9.64
C GLU A 200 11.83 -17.30 10.25
N GLY A 201 10.92 -16.45 9.78
CA GLY A 201 10.67 -15.12 10.32
C GLY A 201 10.14 -15.18 11.75
N LEU A 202 9.17 -16.08 12.00
CA LEU A 202 8.63 -16.31 13.35
C LEU A 202 9.71 -16.78 14.33
N ARG A 203 10.57 -17.72 13.93
CA ARG A 203 11.72 -18.19 14.74
C ARG A 203 12.75 -17.07 14.98
N ALA A 204 12.93 -16.18 14.03
CA ALA A 204 13.83 -15.04 14.19
C ALA A 204 13.34 -14.04 15.24
N ILE A 205 12.02 -13.84 15.33
CA ILE A 205 11.40 -12.96 16.33
C ILE A 205 11.44 -13.61 17.71
N ASN A 206 11.07 -14.88 17.82
CA ASN A 206 11.06 -15.60 19.08
C ASN A 206 11.57 -17.04 18.91
N PRO A 207 12.88 -17.29 19.09
CA PRO A 207 13.49 -18.61 18.91
C PRO A 207 12.96 -19.69 19.84
N GLN A 208 12.37 -19.30 20.98
CA GLN A 208 11.86 -20.24 22.00
C GLN A 208 10.36 -20.55 21.84
N ARG A 209 9.67 -19.81 20.98
CA ARG A 209 8.25 -20.01 20.73
C ARG A 209 8.08 -21.14 19.72
N GLY A 210 7.62 -22.29 20.17
CA GLY A 210 7.14 -23.34 19.27
C GLY A 210 6.01 -22.80 18.40
N GLU A 211 6.03 -23.09 17.10
CA GLU A 211 4.95 -22.68 16.19
C GLU A 211 3.71 -23.52 16.49
N PRO A 212 2.58 -22.92 16.89
CA PRO A 212 1.33 -23.65 16.91
C PRO A 212 0.98 -24.07 15.47
N PRO A 213 0.81 -25.37 15.16
CA PRO A 213 0.57 -25.85 13.79
C PRO A 213 -0.64 -25.21 13.10
N LEU A 214 -1.56 -24.65 13.89
CA LEU A 214 -2.80 -24.03 13.41
C LEU A 214 -2.62 -22.58 12.92
N MET A 215 -1.44 -21.97 13.06
CA MET A 215 -1.20 -20.58 12.71
C MET A 215 -0.43 -20.39 11.40
N ILE A 216 -0.15 -21.48 10.69
CA ILE A 216 0.57 -21.45 9.41
C ILE A 216 -0.40 -21.84 8.29
N PRO A 217 -0.71 -20.94 7.37
CA PRO A 217 -1.52 -21.28 6.21
C PRO A 217 -0.85 -22.38 5.38
N GLN A 218 -1.64 -23.32 4.84
CA GLN A 218 -1.11 -24.28 3.89
C GLN A 218 -0.64 -23.58 2.62
N THR A 219 0.45 -24.07 2.03
CA THR A 219 1.09 -23.47 0.84
C THR A 219 0.13 -23.28 -0.34
N LYS A 220 -0.88 -24.15 -0.47
CA LYS A 220 -1.90 -24.01 -1.52
C LYS A 220 -2.72 -22.70 -1.46
N TYR A 221 -2.73 -22.00 -0.32
CA TYR A 221 -3.37 -20.70 -0.14
C TYR A 221 -2.41 -19.52 -0.33
N LEU A 222 -1.11 -19.79 -0.40
CA LEU A 222 -0.05 -18.80 -0.55
C LEU A 222 0.29 -18.64 -2.03
N THR A 223 -0.61 -18.09 -2.83
CA THR A 223 -0.55 -18.12 -4.30
C THR A 223 -0.13 -16.81 -4.95
N VAL A 224 0.07 -15.76 -4.15
CA VAL A 224 0.52 -14.46 -4.64
C VAL A 224 1.95 -14.22 -4.18
N HIS A 225 2.87 -14.02 -5.15
CA HIS A 225 4.30 -13.86 -4.91
C HIS A 225 4.76 -12.57 -5.55
N VAL A 226 4.73 -11.48 -4.80
CA VAL A 226 5.07 -10.14 -5.30
C VAL A 226 6.58 -9.94 -5.27
N PRO A 227 7.27 -9.90 -6.44
CA PRO A 227 8.71 -9.67 -6.47
C PRO A 227 9.05 -8.23 -6.07
N PHE A 228 10.27 -8.03 -5.60
CA PHE A 228 10.79 -6.72 -5.24
C PHE A 228 12.25 -6.56 -5.70
N ALA A 229 12.70 -5.32 -5.86
CA ALA A 229 14.08 -5.01 -6.20
C ALA A 229 14.95 -4.88 -4.93
N PRO A 230 16.31 -4.94 -5.06
CA PRO A 230 17.19 -4.71 -3.92
C PRO A 230 16.93 -3.38 -3.19
N ALA A 231 16.60 -2.32 -3.92
CA ALA A 231 16.28 -1.02 -3.33
C ALA A 231 15.02 -1.07 -2.44
N ASP A 232 14.03 -1.91 -2.80
CA ASP A 232 12.80 -2.09 -2.00
C ASP A 232 13.10 -2.86 -0.71
N LEU A 233 13.99 -3.84 -0.77
CA LEU A 233 14.49 -4.55 0.41
C LEU A 233 15.24 -3.61 1.36
N GLU A 234 16.14 -2.77 0.82
CA GLU A 234 16.86 -1.79 1.62
C GLU A 234 15.92 -0.79 2.30
N ALA A 235 14.88 -0.33 1.59
CA ALA A 235 13.85 0.54 2.15
C ALA A 235 13.11 -0.14 3.32
N ALA A 236 12.68 -1.40 3.13
CA ALA A 236 12.04 -2.18 4.17
C ALA A 236 12.94 -2.43 5.39
N GLN A 237 14.23 -2.67 5.19
CA GLN A 237 15.19 -2.83 6.27
C GLN A 237 15.41 -1.53 7.05
N ARG A 238 15.47 -0.38 6.36
CA ARG A 238 15.51 0.93 7.03
C ARG A 238 14.24 1.20 7.83
N ALA A 239 13.07 0.88 7.27
CA ALA A 239 11.79 1.02 7.96
C ALA A 239 11.74 0.19 9.25
N MET A 240 12.14 -1.08 9.17
CA MET A 240 12.24 -1.92 10.37
C MET A 240 13.21 -1.36 11.42
N GLY A 241 14.30 -0.72 11.00
CA GLY A 241 15.26 -0.04 11.87
C GLY A 241 14.70 1.22 12.56
N CYS A 242 13.55 1.72 12.14
CA CYS A 242 12.85 2.83 12.81
C CYS A 242 12.18 2.38 14.11
N HIS A 243 11.74 1.13 14.20
CA HIS A 243 10.98 0.59 15.35
C HIS A 243 11.89 0.17 16.51
N ARG A 244 12.68 1.12 17.02
CA ARG A 244 13.72 0.89 18.03
C ARG A 244 13.15 0.46 19.39
N SER A 245 11.91 0.87 19.69
CA SER A 245 11.23 0.42 20.90
C SER A 245 10.82 -1.04 20.83
N GLN A 246 10.79 -1.64 19.62
CA GLN A 246 10.37 -3.03 19.38
C GLN A 246 11.54 -3.94 19.02
N PHE A 247 12.54 -3.44 18.28
CA PHE A 247 13.68 -4.21 17.80
C PHE A 247 14.98 -3.59 18.28
N THR A 248 15.72 -4.31 19.14
CA THR A 248 17.07 -3.87 19.51
C THR A 248 18.04 -4.03 18.35
N PRO A 249 19.19 -3.33 18.34
CA PRO A 249 20.20 -3.50 17.28
C PRO A 249 20.63 -4.97 17.09
N GLU A 250 20.75 -5.72 18.19
CA GLU A 250 21.15 -7.14 18.16
C GLU A 250 20.06 -8.01 17.53
N VAL A 251 18.79 -7.71 17.79
CA VAL A 251 17.65 -8.36 17.16
C VAL A 251 17.63 -8.06 15.67
N LEU A 252 17.78 -6.80 15.26
CA LEU A 252 17.84 -6.40 13.86
C LEU A 252 18.99 -7.07 13.12
N GLN A 253 20.19 -7.10 13.70
CA GLN A 253 21.34 -7.75 13.10
C GLN A 253 21.09 -9.24 12.81
N ARG A 254 20.32 -9.91 13.65
CA ARG A 254 19.92 -11.32 13.46
C ARG A 254 18.76 -11.47 12.48
N MET A 255 17.73 -10.62 12.59
CA MET A 255 16.48 -10.75 11.86
C MET A 255 16.60 -10.36 10.39
N LEU A 256 17.25 -9.25 10.07
CA LEU A 256 17.28 -8.72 8.71
C LEU A 256 17.82 -9.72 7.68
N PRO A 257 18.94 -10.44 7.93
CA PRO A 257 19.43 -11.45 6.99
C PRO A 257 18.50 -12.67 6.88
N LEU A 258 17.83 -13.06 7.97
CA LEU A 258 16.90 -14.19 7.98
C LEU A 258 15.64 -13.84 7.18
N GLN A 259 15.09 -12.67 7.39
CA GLN A 259 13.92 -12.17 6.69
C GLN A 259 14.20 -12.00 5.18
N ALA A 260 15.34 -11.44 4.81
CA ALA A 260 15.73 -11.31 3.41
C ALA A 260 15.84 -12.68 2.71
N ARG A 261 16.39 -13.70 3.41
CA ARG A 261 16.45 -15.07 2.89
C ARG A 261 15.08 -15.71 2.78
N SER A 262 14.20 -15.50 3.76
CA SER A 262 12.84 -16.10 3.76
C SER A 262 11.97 -15.55 2.63
N TRP A 263 12.14 -14.28 2.27
CA TRP A 263 11.47 -13.69 1.12
C TRP A 263 12.00 -14.17 -0.23
N ASN A 264 13.28 -14.50 -0.31
CA ASN A 264 13.91 -15.00 -1.55
C ASN A 264 13.53 -14.18 -2.80
N GLY A 265 13.54 -12.85 -2.70
CA GLY A 265 13.23 -11.92 -3.78
C GLY A 265 11.73 -11.67 -4.03
N SER A 266 10.82 -12.28 -3.27
CA SER A 266 9.39 -12.01 -3.35
C SER A 266 8.69 -12.14 -2.00
N VAL A 267 7.74 -11.26 -1.72
CA VAL A 267 6.83 -11.41 -0.57
C VAL A 267 5.66 -12.29 -0.97
N THR A 268 5.38 -13.28 -0.14
CA THR A 268 4.27 -14.21 -0.33
C THR A 268 3.04 -13.73 0.43
N LEU A 269 1.88 -13.74 -0.24
CA LEU A 269 0.58 -13.35 0.31
C LEU A 269 -0.47 -14.41 0.02
N ALA A 270 -1.49 -14.48 0.87
CA ALA A 270 -2.68 -15.29 0.63
C ALA A 270 -3.81 -14.38 0.11
N PRO A 271 -4.38 -14.61 -1.07
CA PRO A 271 -5.54 -13.85 -1.51
C PRO A 271 -6.76 -14.23 -0.66
N TRP A 272 -7.61 -13.26 -0.35
CA TRP A 272 -8.87 -13.50 0.36
C TRP A 272 -9.82 -14.41 -0.41
N ILE A 273 -9.86 -14.28 -1.75
CA ILE A 273 -10.61 -15.20 -2.62
C ILE A 273 -9.66 -16.31 -3.07
N PRO A 274 -9.89 -17.57 -2.67
CA PRO A 274 -9.08 -18.70 -3.12
C PRO A 274 -9.06 -18.82 -4.65
N GLY A 275 -7.92 -19.27 -5.18
CA GLY A 275 -7.73 -19.47 -6.64
C GLY A 275 -7.23 -18.21 -7.38
N VAL A 276 -7.17 -17.07 -6.73
CA VAL A 276 -6.42 -15.93 -7.24
C VAL A 276 -4.93 -16.19 -7.01
N GLY A 277 -4.11 -15.94 -8.00
CA GLY A 277 -2.65 -16.08 -7.91
C GLY A 277 -1.98 -15.04 -8.78
N GLY A 278 -0.67 -14.87 -8.61
CA GLY A 278 0.08 -13.96 -9.45
C GLY A 278 1.26 -13.28 -8.77
N THR A 279 1.79 -12.28 -9.46
CA THR A 279 2.99 -11.52 -9.05
C THR A 279 2.71 -10.03 -8.90
N ASP A 280 1.44 -9.63 -8.94
CA ASP A 280 1.01 -8.23 -8.87
C ASP A 280 -0.36 -8.15 -8.19
N LEU A 281 -0.53 -7.20 -7.26
CA LEU A 281 -1.77 -7.03 -6.49
C LEU A 281 -2.91 -6.39 -7.31
N PHE A 282 -2.60 -5.86 -8.48
CA PHE A 282 -3.53 -5.09 -9.32
C PHE A 282 -3.91 -5.79 -10.64
N ARG A 283 -3.43 -7.02 -10.86
CA ARG A 283 -3.67 -7.78 -12.08
C ARG A 283 -4.33 -9.12 -11.83
#